data_257c9d24b7526eb06c50d58b158e1c40
#
_entry.id   257c9d24b7526eb06c50d58b158e1c40
#
_cell.length_a   1.000
_cell.length_b   1.000
_cell.length_c   1.000
_cell.angle_alpha   90.00
_cell.angle_beta   90.00
_cell.angle_gamma   90.00
#
_symmetry.space_group_name_H-M   'P 1'
#
loop_
_entity.id
_entity.type
_entity.pdbx_description
1 polymer ?
#
loop_
_entity_poly.entity_id
_entity_poly.type
_entity_poly.pdbx_seq_one_letter_code
_entity_poly.pdbx_strand_id
1 'polypeptide(L)'
;MKSRLVRGFLYSYSTKRVLSRCVYYEQNESLRPDIQKAYLYELLCYAKNHTQYFYNLIPEALNRSNGIEVLKNLPFLTKDIIREQGERIFSDELKTKNHGWANTGGSTGEPLRFPTLFSNHNMEPICQMMLYHMMGVNGATDLIVSIDGTRIGQGDIDNNIYWKTELVNFPYGKYSMSTLYMSENTMPYYIKFLNQVKPKAMRGYPSGFMELA
;
A
#
# COMPACT_ATOMS: atom_id res chain seq x y z
N MET A 1 -4.38 -3.70 24.26
CA MET A 1 -2.98 -3.48 24.69
C MET A 1 -2.02 -4.55 24.15
N LYS A 2 -2.30 -5.87 24.29
CA LYS A 2 -1.43 -6.96 23.78
C LYS A 2 -1.17 -6.92 22.26
N SER A 3 -2.16 -6.60 21.43
CA SER A 3 -2.00 -6.54 19.96
C SER A 3 -1.06 -5.41 19.49
N ARG A 4 -0.97 -4.31 20.24
CA ARG A 4 -0.12 -3.16 19.94
C ARG A 4 1.36 -3.47 20.24
N LEU A 5 1.62 -4.22 21.32
CA LEU A 5 2.97 -4.67 21.69
C LEU A 5 3.50 -5.71 20.72
N VAL A 6 2.66 -6.67 20.30
CA VAL A 6 3.04 -7.71 19.33
C VAL A 6 3.28 -7.09 17.94
N ARG A 7 2.44 -6.18 17.48
CA ARG A 7 2.65 -5.45 16.22
C ARG A 7 3.90 -4.57 16.29
N GLY A 8 4.14 -3.88 17.40
CA GLY A 8 5.35 -3.10 17.61
C GLY A 8 6.63 -3.95 17.60
N PHE A 9 6.58 -5.17 18.13
CA PHE A 9 7.72 -6.09 18.13
C PHE A 9 7.98 -6.69 16.73
N LEU A 10 6.96 -7.20 16.07
CA LEU A 10 7.05 -7.71 14.69
C LEU A 10 7.47 -6.59 13.72
N TYR A 11 6.97 -5.40 13.93
CA TYR A 11 7.38 -4.20 13.24
C TYR A 11 8.87 -3.90 13.45
N SER A 12 9.33 -3.87 14.69
CA SER A 12 10.75 -3.57 15.00
C SER A 12 11.71 -4.51 14.30
N TYR A 13 11.42 -5.81 14.25
CA TYR A 13 12.29 -6.81 13.63
C TYR A 13 12.30 -6.72 12.10
N SER A 14 11.12 -6.74 11.46
CA SER A 14 11.01 -6.67 10.00
C SER A 14 11.42 -5.31 9.46
N THR A 15 11.11 -4.22 10.17
CA THR A 15 11.48 -2.86 9.77
C THR A 15 12.99 -2.65 9.82
N LYS A 16 13.68 -3.11 10.86
CA LYS A 16 15.15 -3.03 10.90
C LYS A 16 15.79 -3.71 9.71
N ARG A 17 15.28 -4.87 9.32
CA ARG A 17 15.79 -5.62 8.17
C ARG A 17 15.52 -4.92 6.83
N VAL A 18 14.34 -4.31 6.66
CA VAL A 18 14.00 -3.56 5.45
C VAL A 18 14.73 -2.22 5.42
N LEU A 19 14.76 -1.48 6.53
CA LEU A 19 15.49 -0.22 6.63
C LEU A 19 16.99 -0.41 6.36
N SER A 20 17.62 -1.46 6.89
CA SER A 20 19.03 -1.73 6.62
C SER A 20 19.29 -2.00 5.13
N ARG A 21 18.38 -2.70 4.44
CA ARG A 21 18.46 -2.88 2.99
C ARG A 21 18.30 -1.57 2.22
N CYS A 22 17.37 -0.73 2.63
CA CYS A 22 17.12 0.55 1.95
C CYS A 22 18.29 1.52 2.14
N VAL A 23 18.81 1.63 3.36
CA VAL A 23 20.04 2.40 3.63
C VAL A 23 21.21 1.86 2.81
N TYR A 24 21.36 0.54 2.73
CA TYR A 24 22.38 -0.07 1.89
C TYR A 24 22.22 0.30 0.41
N TYR A 25 20.99 0.31 -0.12
CA TYR A 25 20.72 0.68 -1.52
C TYR A 25 20.85 2.19 -1.78
N GLU A 26 20.53 3.02 -0.80
CA GLU A 26 20.80 4.47 -0.88
C GLU A 26 22.28 4.78 -0.94
N GLN A 27 23.07 4.10 -0.12
CA GLN A 27 24.52 4.28 -0.09
C GLN A 27 25.26 3.67 -1.30
N ASN A 28 24.61 2.75 -2.02
CA ASN A 28 25.18 2.02 -3.16
C ASN A 28 24.30 2.14 -4.39
N GLU A 29 24.12 3.37 -4.89
CA GLU A 29 23.26 3.65 -6.06
C GLU A 29 23.63 2.85 -7.30
N SER A 30 24.92 2.60 -7.51
CA SER A 30 25.42 1.82 -8.64
C SER A 30 24.90 0.37 -8.67
N LEU A 31 24.49 -0.19 -7.53
CA LEU A 31 23.95 -1.54 -7.44
C LEU A 31 22.45 -1.62 -7.77
N ARG A 32 21.74 -0.49 -7.76
CA ARG A 32 20.28 -0.47 -7.98
C ARG A 32 19.84 -1.11 -9.30
N PRO A 33 20.49 -0.84 -10.44
CA PRO A 33 20.10 -1.47 -11.71
C PRO A 33 20.22 -3.00 -11.69
N ASP A 34 21.26 -3.54 -11.08
CA ASP A 34 21.47 -5.00 -11.06
C ASP A 34 20.50 -5.69 -10.09
N ILE A 35 20.19 -5.02 -8.98
CA ILE A 35 19.16 -5.48 -8.04
C ILE A 35 17.79 -5.46 -8.71
N GLN A 36 17.46 -4.39 -9.44
CA GLN A 36 16.20 -4.32 -10.20
C GLN A 36 16.10 -5.44 -11.23
N LYS A 37 17.17 -5.71 -11.98
CA LYS A 37 17.21 -6.82 -12.94
C LYS A 37 17.02 -8.16 -12.27
N ALA A 38 17.64 -8.37 -11.09
CA ALA A 38 17.49 -9.61 -10.34
C ALA A 38 16.05 -9.83 -9.87
N TYR A 39 15.42 -8.82 -9.27
CA TYR A 39 14.01 -8.91 -8.84
C TYR A 39 13.04 -9.05 -10.02
N LEU A 40 13.29 -8.35 -11.14
CA LEU A 40 12.48 -8.50 -12.33
C LEU A 40 12.56 -9.93 -12.88
N TYR A 41 13.75 -10.49 -12.94
CA TYR A 41 13.95 -11.89 -13.36
C TYR A 41 13.18 -12.85 -12.44
N GLU A 42 13.30 -12.71 -11.12
CA GLU A 42 12.57 -13.53 -10.15
C GLU A 42 11.03 -13.37 -10.30
N LEU A 43 10.54 -12.16 -10.52
CA LEU A 43 9.12 -11.90 -10.75
C LEU A 43 8.62 -12.56 -12.05
N LEU A 44 9.38 -12.45 -13.13
CA LEU A 44 9.01 -13.07 -14.42
C LEU A 44 9.06 -14.59 -14.34
N CYS A 45 10.07 -15.16 -13.67
CA CYS A 45 10.11 -16.61 -13.40
C CYS A 45 8.90 -17.06 -12.57
N TYR A 46 8.56 -16.30 -11.52
CA TYR A 46 7.40 -16.60 -10.71
C TYR A 46 6.10 -16.53 -11.53
N ALA A 47 5.90 -15.48 -12.30
CA ALA A 47 4.72 -15.32 -13.15
C ALA A 47 4.60 -16.48 -14.16
N LYS A 48 5.70 -16.85 -14.80
CA LYS A 48 5.74 -17.99 -15.73
C LYS A 48 5.35 -19.30 -15.05
N ASN A 49 5.91 -19.58 -13.89
CA ASN A 49 5.77 -20.89 -13.25
C ASN A 49 4.44 -21.05 -12.47
N HIS A 50 3.82 -19.95 -12.06
CA HIS A 50 2.67 -19.96 -11.14
C HIS A 50 1.37 -19.43 -11.76
N THR A 51 1.38 -19.00 -13.05
CA THR A 51 0.15 -18.54 -13.70
C THR A 51 0.02 -19.14 -15.11
N GLN A 52 -1.18 -19.53 -15.48
CA GLN A 52 -1.44 -20.06 -16.83
C GLN A 52 -1.31 -18.98 -17.91
N TYR A 53 -1.70 -17.74 -17.58
CA TYR A 53 -1.67 -16.64 -18.54
C TYR A 53 -0.24 -16.30 -18.97
N PHE A 54 0.68 -16.16 -18.01
CA PHE A 54 2.06 -15.79 -18.32
C PHE A 54 2.93 -16.95 -18.77
N TYR A 55 2.51 -18.20 -18.52
CA TYR A 55 3.28 -19.39 -18.93
C TYR A 55 3.67 -19.37 -20.40
N ASN A 56 2.70 -19.06 -21.29
CA ASN A 56 2.94 -19.04 -22.74
C ASN A 56 3.51 -17.71 -23.25
N LEU A 57 3.44 -16.63 -22.47
CA LEU A 57 3.90 -15.30 -22.89
C LEU A 57 5.38 -15.07 -22.57
N ILE A 58 5.88 -15.70 -21.51
CA ILE A 58 7.28 -15.54 -21.08
C ILE A 58 8.12 -16.65 -21.70
N PRO A 59 9.17 -16.30 -22.49
CA PRO A 59 9.97 -17.27 -23.21
C PRO A 59 10.79 -18.18 -22.28
N GLU A 60 11.13 -19.38 -22.76
CA GLU A 60 12.03 -20.31 -22.05
C GLU A 60 13.44 -19.73 -21.86
N ALA A 61 13.89 -18.92 -22.81
CA ALA A 61 15.21 -18.29 -22.79
C ALA A 61 15.32 -17.10 -21.83
N LEU A 62 14.34 -16.92 -20.92
CA LEU A 62 14.39 -15.87 -19.91
C LEU A 62 15.63 -16.02 -19.01
N ASN A 63 16.37 -14.93 -18.84
CA ASN A 63 17.53 -14.83 -17.95
C ASN A 63 17.63 -13.42 -17.35
N ARG A 64 18.59 -13.19 -16.44
CA ARG A 64 18.75 -11.89 -15.76
C ARG A 64 19.10 -10.74 -16.70
N SER A 65 19.73 -11.00 -17.83
CA SER A 65 20.15 -9.94 -18.76
C SER A 65 19.05 -9.50 -19.72
N ASN A 66 18.10 -10.39 -20.09
CA ASN A 66 17.02 -10.09 -21.02
C ASN A 66 15.67 -9.79 -20.37
N GLY A 67 15.56 -9.81 -19.04
CA GLY A 67 14.28 -9.62 -18.34
C GLY A 67 13.55 -8.32 -18.69
N ILE A 68 14.28 -7.22 -18.90
CA ILE A 68 13.70 -5.91 -19.32
C ILE A 68 13.10 -6.00 -20.73
N GLU A 69 13.78 -6.68 -21.65
CA GLU A 69 13.29 -6.88 -23.01
C GLU A 69 12.04 -7.76 -23.02
N VAL A 70 12.07 -8.86 -22.28
CA VAL A 70 10.90 -9.73 -22.09
C VAL A 70 9.73 -8.93 -21.54
N LEU A 71 9.93 -8.11 -20.48
CA LEU A 71 8.87 -7.28 -19.91
C LEU A 71 8.27 -6.31 -20.93
N LYS A 72 9.09 -5.67 -21.77
CA LYS A 72 8.64 -4.73 -22.82
C LYS A 72 7.79 -5.41 -23.89
N ASN A 73 8.00 -6.69 -24.13
CA ASN A 73 7.26 -7.47 -25.12
C ASN A 73 5.98 -8.11 -24.55
N LEU A 74 5.76 -8.06 -23.22
CA LEU A 74 4.52 -8.52 -22.63
C LEU A 74 3.38 -7.51 -22.91
N PRO A 75 2.16 -8.00 -23.13
CA PRO A 75 0.99 -7.12 -23.29
C PRO A 75 0.70 -6.35 -22.02
N PHE A 76 0.21 -5.11 -22.15
CA PHE A 76 -0.31 -4.37 -21.02
C PHE A 76 -1.53 -5.07 -20.43
N LEU A 77 -1.53 -5.27 -19.10
CA LEU A 77 -2.69 -5.79 -18.39
C LEU A 77 -3.74 -4.70 -18.22
N THR A 78 -4.82 -4.79 -18.97
CA THR A 78 -6.01 -3.97 -18.76
C THR A 78 -6.99 -4.68 -17.82
N LYS A 79 -7.94 -3.94 -17.24
CA LYS A 79 -9.02 -4.54 -16.44
C LYS A 79 -9.82 -5.57 -17.22
N ASP A 80 -10.00 -5.34 -18.52
CA ASP A 80 -10.77 -6.24 -19.40
C ASP A 80 -10.02 -7.55 -19.64
N ILE A 81 -8.72 -7.49 -19.89
CA ILE A 81 -7.87 -8.71 -19.99
C ILE A 81 -7.93 -9.50 -18.70
N ILE A 82 -7.84 -8.83 -17.54
CA ILE A 82 -7.88 -9.53 -16.25
C ILE A 82 -9.23 -10.21 -16.03
N ARG A 83 -10.35 -9.56 -16.41
CA ARG A 83 -11.69 -10.15 -16.31
C ARG A 83 -11.86 -11.33 -17.27
N GLU A 84 -11.41 -11.17 -18.51
CA GLU A 84 -11.50 -12.21 -19.54
C GLU A 84 -10.67 -13.44 -19.17
N GLN A 85 -9.46 -13.24 -18.70
CA GLN A 85 -8.57 -14.34 -18.29
C GLN A 85 -9.01 -15.02 -16.99
N GLY A 86 -9.71 -14.29 -16.11
CA GLY A 86 -10.24 -14.82 -14.86
C GLY A 86 -9.14 -15.49 -14.01
N GLU A 87 -9.38 -16.74 -13.59
CA GLU A 87 -8.46 -17.49 -12.74
C GLU A 87 -7.12 -17.84 -13.42
N ARG A 88 -7.04 -17.78 -14.73
CA ARG A 88 -5.79 -18.09 -15.46
C ARG A 88 -4.66 -17.11 -15.17
N ILE A 89 -5.01 -15.87 -14.78
CA ILE A 89 -4.04 -14.83 -14.45
C ILE A 89 -3.60 -14.88 -12.98
N PHE A 90 -4.32 -15.62 -12.14
CA PHE A 90 -4.00 -15.74 -10.73
C PHE A 90 -2.94 -16.82 -10.49
N SER A 91 -2.13 -16.62 -9.44
CA SER A 91 -1.17 -17.61 -9.01
C SER A 91 -1.84 -18.88 -8.50
N ASP A 92 -1.29 -20.03 -8.83
CA ASP A 92 -1.72 -21.35 -8.34
C ASP A 92 -1.52 -21.50 -6.82
N GLU A 93 -0.69 -20.66 -6.20
CA GLU A 93 -0.53 -20.60 -4.73
C GLU A 93 -1.82 -20.27 -4.00
N LEU A 94 -2.81 -19.65 -4.66
CA LEU A 94 -4.13 -19.39 -4.08
C LEU A 94 -4.90 -20.65 -3.71
N LYS A 95 -4.54 -21.80 -4.31
CA LYS A 95 -5.15 -23.10 -3.98
C LYS A 95 -4.70 -23.63 -2.62
N THR A 96 -3.56 -23.20 -2.13
CA THR A 96 -2.92 -23.73 -0.92
C THR A 96 -2.69 -22.69 0.17
N LYS A 97 -2.64 -21.41 -0.18
CA LYS A 97 -2.37 -20.31 0.75
C LYS A 97 -3.63 -19.55 1.12
N ASN A 98 -3.72 -19.14 2.37
CA ASN A 98 -4.80 -18.26 2.83
C ASN A 98 -4.74 -16.91 2.10
N HIS A 99 -5.88 -16.52 1.53
CA HIS A 99 -6.01 -15.28 0.77
C HIS A 99 -7.34 -14.58 1.09
N GLY A 100 -7.39 -13.29 0.81
CA GLY A 100 -8.61 -12.49 0.82
C GLY A 100 -8.89 -11.93 -0.56
N TRP A 101 -9.96 -11.16 -0.68
CA TRP A 101 -10.32 -10.46 -1.90
C TRP A 101 -10.23 -8.96 -1.69
N ALA A 102 -9.60 -8.26 -2.62
CA ALA A 102 -9.55 -6.82 -2.67
C ALA A 102 -10.27 -6.30 -3.92
N ASN A 103 -10.73 -5.05 -3.86
CA ASN A 103 -11.32 -4.37 -4.99
C ASN A 103 -10.55 -3.08 -5.27
N THR A 104 -10.40 -2.72 -6.55
CA THR A 104 -9.91 -1.39 -6.90
C THR A 104 -10.98 -0.34 -6.58
N GLY A 105 -10.57 0.80 -6.01
CA GLY A 105 -11.44 1.98 -5.92
C GLY A 105 -11.64 2.57 -7.32
N GLY A 106 -12.75 2.25 -7.98
CA GLY A 106 -13.03 2.77 -9.31
C GLY A 106 -13.87 4.05 -9.24
N SER A 107 -13.34 5.17 -9.70
CA SER A 107 -14.12 6.41 -9.95
C SER A 107 -14.82 6.40 -11.30
N THR A 108 -14.45 5.49 -12.23
CA THR A 108 -14.85 5.53 -13.64
C THR A 108 -15.30 4.18 -14.23
N GLY A 109 -15.80 3.26 -13.42
CA GLY A 109 -16.26 1.96 -13.93
C GLY A 109 -16.37 0.88 -12.86
N GLU A 110 -16.71 -0.33 -13.28
CA GLU A 110 -16.80 -1.47 -12.36
C GLU A 110 -15.45 -1.73 -11.65
N PRO A 111 -15.47 -1.90 -10.32
CA PRO A 111 -14.27 -2.26 -9.57
C PRO A 111 -13.70 -3.59 -10.07
N LEU A 112 -12.38 -3.67 -10.19
CA LEU A 112 -11.71 -4.93 -10.42
C LEU A 112 -11.56 -5.65 -9.08
N ARG A 113 -12.03 -6.89 -9.01
CA ARG A 113 -11.86 -7.78 -7.86
C ARG A 113 -10.69 -8.73 -8.11
N PHE A 114 -9.78 -8.82 -7.16
CA PHE A 114 -8.60 -9.68 -7.27
C PHE A 114 -8.22 -10.28 -5.90
N PRO A 115 -7.59 -11.48 -5.88
CA PRO A 115 -7.15 -12.11 -4.65
C PRO A 115 -5.84 -11.49 -4.14
N THR A 116 -5.69 -11.45 -2.81
CA THR A 116 -4.47 -11.00 -2.12
C THR A 116 -4.06 -12.02 -1.09
N LEU A 117 -2.80 -12.46 -1.12
CA LEU A 117 -2.26 -13.36 -0.10
C LEU A 117 -2.09 -12.62 1.23
N PHE A 118 -2.56 -13.19 2.34
CA PHE A 118 -2.38 -12.58 3.66
C PHE A 118 -0.91 -12.45 4.08
N SER A 119 -0.04 -13.30 3.54
CA SER A 119 1.42 -13.20 3.76
C SER A 119 2.03 -11.91 3.19
N ASN A 120 1.43 -11.31 2.16
CA ASN A 120 1.94 -10.12 1.50
C ASN A 120 1.50 -8.81 2.19
N HIS A 121 0.52 -8.86 3.10
CA HIS A 121 0.02 -7.69 3.81
C HIS A 121 1.06 -7.04 4.75
N ASN A 122 2.18 -7.72 5.01
CA ASN A 122 3.23 -7.18 5.87
C ASN A 122 4.20 -6.22 5.15
N MET A 123 4.24 -6.24 3.82
CA MET A 123 5.20 -5.41 3.07
C MET A 123 4.76 -3.94 2.95
N GLU A 124 3.50 -3.68 2.71
CA GLU A 124 2.99 -2.31 2.59
C GLU A 124 3.22 -1.49 3.87
N PRO A 125 2.84 -1.96 5.07
CA PRO A 125 3.17 -1.27 6.32
C PRO A 125 4.67 -1.01 6.49
N ILE A 126 5.52 -1.94 6.09
CA ILE A 126 6.98 -1.78 6.20
C ILE A 126 7.46 -0.67 5.27
N CYS A 127 7.03 -0.66 4.01
CA CYS A 127 7.37 0.39 3.05
C CYS A 127 6.86 1.76 3.53
N GLN A 128 5.65 1.82 4.08
CA GLN A 128 5.09 3.06 4.62
C GLN A 128 5.93 3.61 5.79
N MET A 129 6.35 2.74 6.69
CA MET A 129 7.19 3.13 7.82
C MET A 129 8.58 3.61 7.38
N MET A 130 9.10 3.01 6.32
CA MET A 130 10.35 3.44 5.71
C MET A 130 10.23 4.86 5.16
N LEU A 131 9.15 5.17 4.43
CA LEU A 131 8.89 6.52 3.94
C LEU A 131 8.81 7.52 5.10
N TYR A 132 8.11 7.19 6.18
CA TYR A 132 8.08 8.03 7.37
C TYR A 132 9.47 8.26 7.97
N HIS A 133 10.28 7.21 8.07
CA HIS A 133 11.64 7.32 8.58
C HIS A 133 12.50 8.25 7.71
N MET A 134 12.43 8.12 6.39
CA MET A 134 13.13 9.00 5.44
C MET A 134 12.70 10.48 5.59
N MET A 135 11.46 10.71 5.98
CA MET A 135 10.91 12.05 6.28
C MET A 135 11.22 12.55 7.71
N GLY A 136 11.98 11.79 8.50
CA GLY A 136 12.26 12.12 9.90
C GLY A 136 11.06 11.94 10.84
N VAL A 137 10.09 11.11 10.45
CA VAL A 137 8.88 10.80 11.22
C VAL A 137 8.97 9.40 11.79
N ASN A 138 8.86 9.26 13.11
CA ASN A 138 8.76 7.96 13.77
C ASN A 138 7.31 7.51 13.82
N GLY A 139 6.91 6.64 12.90
CA GLY A 139 5.53 6.14 12.83
C GLY A 139 5.03 5.40 14.08
N ALA A 140 5.92 4.98 14.97
CA ALA A 140 5.53 4.34 16.23
C ALA A 140 5.21 5.34 17.36
N THR A 141 5.85 6.50 17.37
CA THR A 141 5.76 7.49 18.45
C THR A 141 5.15 8.82 18.01
N ASP A 142 5.42 9.26 16.79
CA ASP A 142 4.92 10.52 16.27
C ASP A 142 3.43 10.41 15.90
N LEU A 143 2.72 11.53 16.07
CA LEU A 143 1.33 11.59 15.67
C LEU A 143 1.21 11.80 14.16
N ILE A 144 0.53 10.85 13.51
CA ILE A 144 0.22 10.90 12.09
C ILE A 144 -1.31 10.94 11.93
N VAL A 145 -1.79 11.77 11.02
CA VAL A 145 -3.20 11.85 10.64
C VAL A 145 -3.36 11.39 9.19
N SER A 146 -4.22 10.42 8.96
CA SER A 146 -4.65 10.02 7.61
C SER A 146 -5.80 10.89 7.13
N ILE A 147 -5.83 11.17 5.84
CA ILE A 147 -6.95 11.82 5.14
C ILE A 147 -7.41 10.86 4.05
N ASP A 148 -8.57 10.28 4.23
CA ASP A 148 -9.10 9.22 3.36
C ASP A 148 -10.63 9.21 3.30
N GLY A 149 -11.20 8.25 2.57
CA GLY A 149 -12.66 8.07 2.42
C GLY A 149 -13.33 7.36 3.61
N THR A 150 -12.81 7.46 4.82
CA THR A 150 -13.38 6.84 6.01
C THR A 150 -14.81 7.31 6.24
N ARG A 151 -15.75 6.38 6.41
CA ARG A 151 -17.13 6.72 6.78
C ARG A 151 -17.22 7.00 8.27
N ILE A 152 -17.88 8.10 8.62
CA ILE A 152 -18.13 8.55 10.00
C ILE A 152 -19.54 8.12 10.40
N GLY A 153 -19.72 7.73 11.65
CA GLY A 153 -21.02 7.41 12.21
C GLY A 153 -21.90 8.66 12.37
N GLN A 154 -23.21 8.51 12.26
CA GLN A 154 -24.15 9.65 12.31
C GLN A 154 -24.00 10.43 13.64
N GLY A 155 -23.85 9.75 14.77
CA GLY A 155 -23.68 10.42 16.06
C GLY A 155 -22.43 11.29 16.18
N ASP A 156 -21.35 10.93 15.49
CA ASP A 156 -20.14 11.77 15.40
C ASP A 156 -20.38 12.97 14.50
N ILE A 157 -21.07 12.78 13.35
CA ILE A 157 -21.43 13.85 12.42
C ILE A 157 -22.31 14.89 13.11
N ASP A 158 -23.31 14.46 13.89
CA ASP A 158 -24.22 15.33 14.65
C ASP A 158 -23.47 16.19 15.69
N ASN A 159 -22.31 15.70 16.13
CA ASN A 159 -21.40 16.42 17.02
C ASN A 159 -20.24 17.15 16.29
N ASN A 160 -20.32 17.27 14.97
CA ASN A 160 -19.28 17.88 14.13
C ASN A 160 -17.91 17.20 14.22
N ILE A 161 -17.91 15.87 14.41
CA ILE A 161 -16.71 15.04 14.45
C ILE A 161 -16.62 14.30 13.12
N TYR A 162 -15.62 14.63 12.30
CA TYR A 162 -15.42 14.10 10.96
C TYR A 162 -14.15 13.22 10.85
N TRP A 163 -13.72 12.68 11.98
CA TRP A 163 -12.55 11.80 12.07
C TRP A 163 -12.81 10.64 13.02
N LYS A 164 -12.08 9.56 12.80
CA LYS A 164 -12.07 8.41 13.72
C LYS A 164 -10.74 8.31 14.43
N THR A 165 -10.80 7.85 15.69
CA THR A 165 -9.63 7.41 16.41
C THR A 165 -9.44 5.93 16.19
N GLU A 166 -8.39 5.55 15.48
CA GLU A 166 -8.08 4.15 15.23
C GLU A 166 -6.84 3.73 16.02
N LEU A 167 -7.04 3.20 17.21
CA LEU A 167 -5.96 2.71 18.08
C LEU A 167 -5.11 1.58 17.45
N VAL A 168 -5.59 0.96 16.39
CA VAL A 168 -4.96 -0.16 15.69
C VAL A 168 -4.49 0.17 14.28
N ASN A 169 -4.60 1.41 13.83
CA ASN A 169 -4.26 1.82 12.46
C ASN A 169 -2.76 2.04 12.23
N PHE A 170 -1.95 1.40 13.06
CA PHE A 170 -0.50 1.43 12.87
C PHE A 170 -0.10 0.66 11.58
N PRO A 171 0.77 1.21 10.73
CA PRO A 171 1.54 2.45 10.89
C PRO A 171 0.87 3.72 10.34
N TYR A 172 -0.40 3.69 10.03
CA TYR A 172 -1.11 4.75 9.30
C TYR A 172 -1.53 5.94 10.18
N GLY A 173 -1.22 5.88 11.46
CA GLY A 173 -1.51 6.93 12.41
C GLY A 173 -2.66 6.60 13.36
N LYS A 174 -2.95 7.55 14.24
CA LYS A 174 -3.98 7.40 15.26
C LYS A 174 -5.36 7.87 14.79
N TYR A 175 -5.37 8.84 13.88
CA TYR A 175 -6.61 9.46 13.40
C TYR A 175 -6.74 9.29 11.89
N SER A 176 -7.97 9.03 11.47
CA SER A 176 -8.37 9.01 10.07
C SER A 176 -9.45 10.07 9.86
N MET A 177 -9.14 11.14 9.15
CA MET A 177 -10.05 12.22 8.78
C MET A 177 -10.76 11.89 7.49
N SER A 178 -12.08 12.07 7.47
CA SER A 178 -12.88 11.72 6.31
C SER A 178 -12.90 12.85 5.27
N THR A 179 -12.61 12.53 4.01
CA THR A 179 -12.83 13.45 2.89
C THR A 179 -14.29 13.52 2.44
N LEU A 180 -15.12 12.55 2.85
CA LEU A 180 -16.51 12.45 2.39
C LEU A 180 -17.43 13.57 2.90
N TYR A 181 -17.01 14.25 3.96
CA TYR A 181 -17.80 15.29 4.63
C TYR A 181 -17.09 16.65 4.59
N MET A 182 -16.03 16.81 3.81
CA MET A 182 -15.36 18.08 3.63
C MET A 182 -16.24 19.02 2.80
N SER A 183 -16.46 20.22 3.32
CA SER A 183 -17.21 21.31 2.69
C SER A 183 -16.84 22.61 3.39
N GLU A 184 -17.20 23.75 2.80
CA GLU A 184 -17.02 25.05 3.43
C GLU A 184 -17.60 25.13 4.86
N ASN A 185 -18.76 24.52 5.09
CA ASN A 185 -19.43 24.52 6.40
C ASN A 185 -18.75 23.65 7.44
N THR A 186 -18.08 22.57 7.03
CA THR A 186 -17.46 21.60 7.95
C THR A 186 -15.96 21.84 8.12
N MET A 187 -15.32 22.54 7.19
CA MET A 187 -13.88 22.81 7.21
C MET A 187 -13.37 23.43 8.50
N PRO A 188 -14.06 24.38 9.15
CA PRO A 188 -13.61 24.92 10.43
C PRO A 188 -13.38 23.87 11.52
N TYR A 189 -14.14 22.77 11.52
CA TYR A 189 -13.98 21.69 12.50
C TYR A 189 -12.71 20.87 12.23
N TYR A 190 -12.39 20.60 10.95
CA TYR A 190 -11.15 19.93 10.56
C TYR A 190 -9.92 20.75 10.94
N ILE A 191 -9.94 22.04 10.63
CA ILE A 191 -8.83 22.97 10.97
C ILE A 191 -8.66 23.05 12.49
N LYS A 192 -9.75 23.19 13.24
CA LYS A 192 -9.71 23.20 14.70
C LYS A 192 -9.11 21.92 15.25
N PHE A 193 -9.52 20.76 14.74
CA PHE A 193 -8.98 19.48 15.16
C PHE A 193 -7.48 19.37 14.87
N LEU A 194 -7.04 19.70 13.66
CA LEU A 194 -5.63 19.66 13.29
C LEU A 194 -4.78 20.59 14.17
N ASN A 195 -5.26 21.78 14.47
CA ASN A 195 -4.60 22.73 15.37
C ASN A 195 -4.50 22.21 16.81
N GLN A 196 -5.45 21.41 17.26
CA GLN A 196 -5.42 20.77 18.58
C GLN A 196 -4.44 19.61 18.65
N VAL A 197 -4.45 18.71 17.63
CA VAL A 197 -3.64 17.49 17.67
C VAL A 197 -2.22 17.70 17.17
N LYS A 198 -1.98 18.70 16.33
CA LYS A 198 -0.68 19.09 15.77
C LYS A 198 0.11 17.89 15.27
N PRO A 199 -0.37 17.18 14.24
CA PRO A 199 0.29 16.00 13.75
C PRO A 199 1.69 16.33 13.21
N LYS A 200 2.65 15.45 13.43
CA LYS A 200 4.00 15.55 12.86
C LYS A 200 3.99 15.31 11.35
N ALA A 201 3.09 14.45 10.89
CA ALA A 201 2.89 14.17 9.48
C ALA A 201 1.42 13.92 9.17
N MET A 202 1.05 14.20 7.93
CA MET A 202 -0.25 13.87 7.37
C MET A 202 -0.04 13.01 6.11
N ARG A 203 -0.94 12.07 5.89
CA ARG A 203 -0.95 11.25 4.68
C ARG A 203 -2.37 11.18 4.13
N GLY A 204 -2.51 11.10 2.81
CA GLY A 204 -3.83 10.99 2.20
C GLY A 204 -3.82 11.18 0.70
N TYR A 205 -5.00 11.26 0.13
CA TYR A 205 -5.15 11.59 -1.28
C TYR A 205 -4.87 13.08 -1.52
N PRO A 206 -4.21 13.44 -2.63
CA PRO A 206 -3.92 14.84 -2.94
C PRO A 206 -5.17 15.74 -2.93
N SER A 207 -6.32 15.23 -3.41
CA SER A 207 -7.58 15.97 -3.37
C SER A 207 -8.01 16.38 -1.96
N GLY A 208 -7.82 15.51 -0.95
CA GLY A 208 -8.14 15.85 0.43
C GLY A 208 -7.24 16.94 1.02
N PHE A 209 -6.00 17.03 0.57
CA PHE A 209 -5.10 18.13 0.95
C PHE A 209 -5.46 19.44 0.26
N MET A 210 -5.91 19.39 -0.98
CA MET A 210 -6.35 20.59 -1.71
C MET A 210 -7.61 21.21 -1.09
N GLU A 211 -8.50 20.40 -0.53
CA GLU A 211 -9.68 20.89 0.20
C GLU A 211 -9.30 21.56 1.53
N LEU A 212 -8.17 21.16 2.13
CA LEU A 212 -7.68 21.73 3.39
C LEU A 212 -6.86 23.02 3.23
N ALA A 213 -6.35 23.29 2.03
CA ALA A 213 -5.47 24.42 1.73
C ALA A 213 -6.24 25.69 1.45
#